data_09231088f62109deaf5981731b418dc2
#
_entry.id   09231088f62109deaf5981731b418dc2
#
_cell.length_a   1.000
_cell.length_b   1.000
_cell.length_c   1.000
_cell.angle_alpha   90.00
_cell.angle_beta   90.00
_cell.angle_gamma   90.00
#
_symmetry.space_group_name_H-M   'P 1'
#
loop_
_entity.id
_entity.type
_entity.pdbx_description
1 polymer ?
#
loop_
_entity_poly.entity_id
_entity_poly.type
_entity_poly.pdbx_seq_one_letter_code
_entity_poly.pdbx_strand_id
1 'polypeptide(L)'
;MQPLQHQMMGYDRSSTMFSPDGRLLQVEYAKKTVKQGSSALGLVCKDGVLLLADKRVLDKFIIPSSVEKVFQIDDHIGATASGFLMDGRILIERAQVIAQQHRVTYDEPINVTSLVREICNMKQAFTQYGGARPFGVSILFAGMNDKPHLFVTDVTGIFLEYKAAAIGESDTEIRAQLEKQYKEDQ
;
A
#
# COMPACT_ATOMS: atom_id res chain seq x y z
N MET A 1 22.85 18.30 8.53
CA MET A 1 22.40 17.14 9.35
C MET A 1 23.60 16.23 9.53
N GLN A 2 23.99 15.92 10.76
CA GLN A 2 25.02 14.89 11.00
C GLN A 2 24.44 13.52 10.60
N PRO A 3 25.18 12.69 9.86
CA PRO A 3 24.74 11.34 9.54
C PRO A 3 24.52 10.56 10.85
N LEU A 4 23.41 9.83 10.90
CA LEU A 4 23.14 8.94 12.03
C LEU A 4 24.30 7.93 12.15
N GLN A 5 24.69 7.58 13.38
CA GLN A 5 25.83 6.69 13.65
C GLN A 5 25.79 5.38 12.84
N HIS A 6 24.59 4.84 12.60
CA HIS A 6 24.37 3.64 11.79
C HIS A 6 24.71 3.81 10.30
N GLN A 7 24.54 5.02 9.74
CA GLN A 7 24.93 5.35 8.36
C GLN A 7 26.45 5.40 8.23
N MET A 8 27.14 5.97 9.22
CA MET A 8 28.61 5.99 9.24
C MET A 8 29.21 4.59 9.34
N MET A 9 28.53 3.66 10.02
CA MET A 9 28.95 2.26 10.17
C MET A 9 28.54 1.36 8.99
N GLY A 10 27.78 1.87 8.03
CA GLY A 10 27.40 1.18 6.79
C GLY A 10 26.31 0.12 6.93
N TYR A 11 25.55 0.09 8.04
CA TYR A 11 24.43 -0.84 8.25
C TYR A 11 23.27 -0.63 7.27
N ASP A 12 23.21 0.52 6.62
CA ASP A 12 22.21 0.85 5.59
C ASP A 12 22.57 0.34 4.18
N ARG A 13 23.77 -0.23 4.01
CA ARG A 13 24.22 -0.77 2.71
C ARG A 13 23.67 -2.17 2.40
N SER A 14 23.14 -2.86 3.40
CA SER A 14 22.53 -4.17 3.25
C SER A 14 21.03 -4.09 3.48
N SER A 15 20.24 -4.72 2.60
CA SER A 15 18.78 -4.79 2.74
C SER A 15 18.32 -5.77 3.82
N THR A 16 19.20 -6.72 4.21
CA THR A 16 18.85 -7.87 5.08
C THR A 16 19.53 -7.85 6.44
N MET A 17 20.42 -6.89 6.68
CA MET A 17 21.18 -6.80 7.91
C MET A 17 20.48 -5.94 8.97
N PHE A 18 20.32 -6.47 10.17
CA PHE A 18 19.87 -5.68 11.31
C PHE A 18 20.97 -4.74 11.81
N SER A 19 20.60 -3.51 12.13
CA SER A 19 21.46 -2.62 12.93
C SER A 19 21.57 -3.14 14.36
N PRO A 20 22.56 -2.66 15.15
CA PRO A 20 22.70 -3.04 16.57
C PRO A 20 21.42 -2.78 17.41
N ASP A 21 20.59 -1.83 16.98
CA ASP A 21 19.29 -1.53 17.62
C ASP A 21 18.15 -2.43 17.12
N GLY A 22 18.45 -3.48 16.34
CA GLY A 22 17.45 -4.40 15.81
C GLY A 22 16.55 -3.83 14.69
N ARG A 23 17.06 -2.86 13.90
CA ARG A 23 16.31 -2.17 12.84
C ARG A 23 16.81 -2.58 11.47
N LEU A 24 15.90 -2.77 10.51
CA LEU A 24 16.21 -2.91 9.08
C LEU A 24 16.16 -1.52 8.45
N LEU A 25 17.32 -0.88 8.23
CA LEU A 25 17.39 0.53 7.80
C LEU A 25 16.77 0.75 6.41
N GLN A 26 16.91 -0.20 5.48
CA GLN A 26 16.26 -0.11 4.17
C GLN A 26 14.73 -0.14 4.26
N VAL A 27 14.16 -0.88 5.20
CA VAL A 27 12.72 -0.87 5.49
C VAL A 27 12.27 0.50 6.00
N GLU A 28 13.06 1.12 6.87
CA GLU A 28 12.74 2.47 7.39
C GLU A 28 12.83 3.54 6.32
N TYR A 29 13.78 3.43 5.40
CA TYR A 29 13.85 4.32 4.24
C TYR A 29 12.65 4.11 3.32
N ALA A 30 12.23 2.86 3.09
CA ALA A 30 11.03 2.55 2.33
C ALA A 30 9.76 3.14 2.99
N LYS A 31 9.63 3.10 4.31
CA LYS A 31 8.53 3.76 5.04
C LYS A 31 8.53 5.29 4.85
N LYS A 32 9.70 5.92 4.83
CA LYS A 32 9.81 7.36 4.53
C LYS A 32 9.34 7.69 3.12
N THR A 33 9.63 6.82 2.14
CA THR A 33 9.17 6.99 0.76
C THR A 33 7.63 6.97 0.68
N VAL A 34 6.97 6.10 1.44
CA VAL A 34 5.49 6.09 1.52
C VAL A 34 4.96 7.44 2.01
N LYS A 35 5.57 8.02 3.05
CA LYS A 35 5.17 9.32 3.62
C LYS A 35 5.46 10.53 2.70
N GLN A 36 6.23 10.35 1.65
CA GLN A 36 6.48 11.36 0.62
C GLN A 36 5.56 11.23 -0.60
N GLY A 37 4.83 10.12 -0.68
CA GLY A 37 3.86 9.90 -1.75
C GLY A 37 2.58 10.71 -1.54
N SER A 38 1.87 11.03 -2.64
CA SER A 38 0.58 11.71 -2.56
C SER A 38 -0.43 10.88 -1.78
N SER A 39 -1.30 11.58 -1.05
CA SER A 39 -2.23 10.97 -0.11
C SER A 39 -3.32 10.16 -0.80
N ALA A 40 -3.71 9.09 -0.13
CA ALA A 40 -4.91 8.32 -0.46
C ALA A 40 -5.61 7.90 0.83
N LEU A 41 -6.92 7.72 0.76
CA LEU A 41 -7.72 7.29 1.88
C LEU A 41 -8.77 6.26 1.45
N GLY A 42 -9.19 5.44 2.39
CA GLY A 42 -10.28 4.49 2.24
C GLY A 42 -11.23 4.56 3.42
N LEU A 43 -12.52 4.34 3.14
CA LEU A 43 -13.59 4.35 4.13
C LEU A 43 -14.50 3.14 3.88
N VAL A 44 -14.79 2.40 4.94
CA VAL A 44 -15.86 1.40 4.92
C VAL A 44 -17.18 2.10 5.19
N CYS A 45 -18.14 1.93 4.28
CA CYS A 45 -19.49 2.42 4.39
C CYS A 45 -20.45 1.25 4.59
N LYS A 46 -21.72 1.55 4.86
CA LYS A 46 -22.76 0.53 5.05
C LYS A 46 -22.89 -0.40 3.82
N ASP A 47 -22.85 0.18 2.63
CA ASP A 47 -23.16 -0.53 1.38
C ASP A 47 -21.91 -0.78 0.52
N GLY A 48 -20.71 -0.50 1.02
CA GLY A 48 -19.48 -0.69 0.24
C GLY A 48 -18.25 -0.05 0.84
N VAL A 49 -17.21 0.10 0.03
CA VAL A 49 -15.95 0.75 0.40
C VAL A 49 -15.62 1.87 -0.57
N LEU A 50 -15.31 3.04 -0.04
CA LEU A 50 -14.88 4.20 -0.82
C LEU A 50 -13.34 4.27 -0.82
N LEU A 51 -12.76 4.46 -2.00
CA LEU A 51 -11.35 4.83 -2.18
C LEU A 51 -11.26 6.23 -2.79
N LEU A 52 -10.43 7.06 -2.19
CA LEU A 52 -10.09 8.40 -2.68
C LEU A 52 -8.58 8.54 -2.78
N ALA A 53 -8.10 9.19 -3.83
CA ALA A 53 -6.68 9.42 -4.02
C ALA A 53 -6.41 10.79 -4.65
N ASP A 54 -5.37 11.46 -4.14
CA ASP A 54 -4.84 12.70 -4.72
C ASP A 54 -4.00 12.37 -5.96
N LYS A 55 -4.46 12.78 -7.14
CA LYS A 55 -3.76 12.55 -8.42
C LYS A 55 -2.57 13.46 -8.64
N ARG A 56 -2.44 14.55 -7.95
CA ARG A 56 -1.33 15.53 -8.03
C ARG A 56 -0.69 15.65 -9.43
N VAL A 57 -1.44 16.20 -10.37
CA VAL A 57 -0.95 16.53 -11.72
C VAL A 57 -0.30 17.91 -11.66
N LEU A 58 1.03 17.99 -11.65
CA LEU A 58 1.78 19.25 -11.54
C LEU A 58 2.13 19.83 -12.92
N ASP A 59 2.29 18.98 -13.92
CA ASP A 59 2.64 19.41 -15.28
C ASP A 59 1.36 19.64 -16.10
N LYS A 60 1.23 20.85 -16.62
CA LYS A 60 0.08 21.26 -17.45
C LYS A 60 0.00 20.56 -18.81
N PHE A 61 1.06 19.89 -19.23
CA PHE A 61 1.09 19.11 -20.48
C PHE A 61 0.67 17.64 -20.29
N ILE A 62 0.58 17.17 -19.04
CA ILE A 62 0.07 15.84 -18.75
C ILE A 62 -1.46 15.83 -18.96
N ILE A 63 -1.95 14.83 -19.67
CA ILE A 63 -3.37 14.58 -19.80
C ILE A 63 -3.86 13.95 -18.49
N PRO A 64 -4.74 14.60 -17.70
CA PRO A 64 -5.09 14.13 -16.35
C PRO A 64 -5.71 12.72 -16.32
N SER A 65 -6.39 12.30 -17.39
CA SER A 65 -6.96 10.96 -17.52
C SER A 65 -5.91 9.85 -17.67
N SER A 66 -4.68 10.19 -18.08
CA SER A 66 -3.59 9.23 -18.19
C SER A 66 -2.92 8.90 -16.85
N VAL A 67 -3.19 9.70 -15.81
CA VAL A 67 -2.66 9.46 -14.46
C VAL A 67 -3.67 8.62 -13.69
N GLU A 68 -3.40 7.34 -13.57
CA GLU A 68 -4.18 6.44 -12.72
C GLU A 68 -3.62 6.43 -11.31
N LYS A 69 -4.51 6.48 -10.33
CA LYS A 69 -4.18 6.46 -8.90
C LYS A 69 -5.06 5.50 -8.12
N VAL A 70 -6.26 5.22 -8.66
CA VAL A 70 -7.15 4.16 -8.19
C VAL A 70 -7.22 3.12 -9.30
N PHE A 71 -6.94 1.88 -8.95
CA PHE A 71 -6.81 0.76 -9.87
C PHE A 71 -7.90 -0.27 -9.60
N GLN A 72 -8.50 -0.79 -10.64
CA GLN A 72 -9.35 -1.96 -10.55
C GLN A 72 -8.47 -3.21 -10.57
N ILE A 73 -8.62 -4.07 -9.56
CA ILE A 73 -7.95 -5.37 -9.47
C ILE A 73 -8.84 -6.46 -10.06
N ASP A 74 -10.08 -6.49 -9.63
CA ASP A 74 -11.15 -7.36 -10.12
C ASP A 74 -12.49 -6.59 -10.01
N ASP A 75 -13.59 -7.18 -10.46
CA ASP A 75 -14.93 -6.54 -10.45
C ASP A 75 -15.32 -6.06 -9.04
N HIS A 76 -14.90 -6.78 -8.01
CA HIS A 76 -15.23 -6.54 -6.61
C HIS A 76 -14.07 -6.01 -5.77
N ILE A 77 -12.89 -5.74 -6.36
CA ILE A 77 -11.69 -5.28 -5.65
C ILE A 77 -11.07 -4.08 -6.36
N GLY A 78 -10.92 -2.99 -5.64
CA GLY A 78 -10.14 -1.82 -6.03
C GLY A 78 -8.92 -1.62 -5.14
N ALA A 79 -7.93 -0.88 -5.63
CA ALA A 79 -6.74 -0.53 -4.88
C ALA A 79 -6.24 0.87 -5.19
N THR A 80 -5.57 1.48 -4.21
CA THR A 80 -4.79 2.71 -4.41
C THR A 80 -3.47 2.62 -3.65
N ALA A 81 -2.46 3.32 -4.13
CA ALA A 81 -1.12 3.20 -3.59
C ALA A 81 -0.49 4.56 -3.29
N SER A 82 0.37 4.61 -2.27
CA SER A 82 1.20 5.78 -1.96
C SER A 82 2.65 5.37 -1.70
N GLY A 83 3.57 6.21 -2.16
CA GLY A 83 5.01 6.00 -2.10
C GLY A 83 5.61 5.92 -3.49
N PHE A 84 6.51 4.98 -3.72
CA PHE A 84 7.20 4.80 -4.98
C PHE A 84 6.29 4.12 -6.01
N LEU A 85 5.66 4.90 -6.89
CA LEU A 85 4.60 4.47 -7.79
C LEU A 85 5.03 3.33 -8.74
N MET A 86 6.30 3.26 -9.13
CA MET A 86 6.81 2.16 -9.97
C MET A 86 6.65 0.81 -9.26
N ASP A 87 6.94 0.75 -7.96
CA ASP A 87 6.75 -0.43 -7.14
C ASP A 87 5.26 -0.75 -6.99
N GLY A 88 4.43 0.31 -6.81
CA GLY A 88 2.98 0.19 -6.74
C GLY A 88 2.40 -0.48 -7.97
N ARG A 89 2.81 -0.03 -9.17
CA ARG A 89 2.35 -0.60 -10.44
C ARG A 89 2.62 -2.10 -10.54
N ILE A 90 3.83 -2.53 -10.22
CA ILE A 90 4.20 -3.96 -10.27
C ILE A 90 3.34 -4.81 -9.33
N LEU A 91 3.09 -4.32 -8.10
CA LEU A 91 2.26 -5.04 -7.14
C LEU A 91 0.77 -5.07 -7.55
N ILE A 92 0.26 -3.98 -8.16
CA ILE A 92 -1.09 -3.91 -8.71
C ILE A 92 -1.26 -4.89 -9.88
N GLU A 93 -0.36 -4.87 -10.87
CA GLU A 93 -0.35 -5.81 -11.99
C GLU A 93 -0.30 -7.26 -11.48
N ARG A 94 0.51 -7.53 -10.47
CA ARG A 94 0.58 -8.87 -9.85
C ARG A 94 -0.73 -9.25 -9.17
N ALA A 95 -1.38 -8.33 -8.46
CA ALA A 95 -2.67 -8.56 -7.82
C ALA A 95 -3.75 -8.90 -8.87
N GLN A 96 -3.78 -8.17 -9.99
CA GLN A 96 -4.69 -8.45 -11.11
C GLN A 96 -4.47 -9.87 -11.67
N VAL A 97 -3.20 -10.25 -11.89
CA VAL A 97 -2.87 -11.60 -12.37
C VAL A 97 -3.32 -12.69 -11.40
N ILE A 98 -3.09 -12.50 -10.09
CA ILE A 98 -3.52 -13.45 -9.04
C ILE A 98 -5.04 -13.60 -9.05
N ALA A 99 -5.78 -12.47 -9.12
CA ALA A 99 -7.24 -12.50 -9.15
C ALA A 99 -7.78 -13.25 -10.37
N GLN A 100 -7.22 -13.00 -11.55
CA GLN A 100 -7.62 -13.70 -12.78
C GLN A 100 -7.23 -15.18 -12.77
N GLN A 101 -6.07 -15.53 -12.28
CA GLN A 101 -5.65 -16.93 -12.14
C GLN A 101 -6.57 -17.70 -11.20
N HIS A 102 -6.99 -17.08 -10.09
CA HIS A 102 -7.95 -17.69 -9.16
C HIS A 102 -9.28 -17.95 -9.87
N ARG A 103 -9.82 -16.95 -10.58
CA ARG A 103 -11.08 -17.06 -11.32
C ARG A 103 -11.04 -18.18 -12.36
N VAL A 104 -9.94 -18.28 -13.13
CA VAL A 104 -9.76 -19.36 -14.14
C VAL A 104 -9.66 -20.74 -13.51
N THR A 105 -9.05 -20.84 -12.31
CA THR A 105 -8.79 -22.14 -11.67
C THR A 105 -10.01 -22.65 -10.91
N TYR A 106 -10.75 -21.76 -10.23
CA TYR A 106 -11.81 -22.13 -9.30
C TYR A 106 -13.22 -21.73 -9.77
N ASP A 107 -13.32 -20.99 -10.88
CA ASP A 107 -14.58 -20.44 -11.42
C ASP A 107 -15.33 -19.54 -10.42
N GLU A 108 -14.60 -18.91 -9.50
CA GLU A 108 -15.14 -18.00 -8.49
C GLU A 108 -14.20 -16.80 -8.27
N PRO A 109 -14.72 -15.62 -7.82
CA PRO A 109 -13.91 -14.47 -7.49
C PRO A 109 -13.04 -14.73 -6.26
N ILE A 110 -11.80 -14.22 -6.27
CA ILE A 110 -10.86 -14.37 -5.16
C ILE A 110 -11.36 -13.61 -3.92
N ASN A 111 -11.16 -14.21 -2.74
CA ASN A 111 -11.40 -13.50 -1.48
C ASN A 111 -10.40 -12.35 -1.29
N VAL A 112 -10.88 -11.16 -0.88
CA VAL A 112 -10.05 -9.94 -0.69
C VAL A 112 -8.88 -10.20 0.24
N THR A 113 -9.11 -10.87 1.37
CA THR A 113 -8.05 -11.19 2.35
C THR A 113 -6.99 -12.12 1.77
N SER A 114 -7.40 -13.09 0.94
CA SER A 114 -6.47 -14.03 0.28
C SER A 114 -5.57 -13.29 -0.71
N LEU A 115 -6.13 -12.41 -1.53
CA LEU A 115 -5.38 -11.57 -2.46
C LEU A 115 -4.36 -10.68 -1.72
N VAL A 116 -4.80 -9.98 -0.68
CA VAL A 116 -3.96 -9.09 0.11
C VAL A 116 -2.80 -9.87 0.75
N ARG A 117 -3.07 -11.07 1.26
CA ARG A 117 -2.04 -11.94 1.85
C ARG A 117 -0.97 -12.32 0.83
N GLU A 118 -1.33 -12.69 -0.40
CA GLU A 118 -0.37 -13.02 -1.46
C GLU A 118 0.55 -11.85 -1.80
N ILE A 119 -0.01 -10.65 -1.94
CA ILE A 119 0.78 -9.43 -2.18
C ILE A 119 1.69 -9.13 -0.99
N CYS A 120 1.23 -9.31 0.23
CA CYS A 120 2.00 -9.07 1.44
C CYS A 120 3.12 -10.10 1.64
N ASN A 121 2.90 -11.37 1.29
CA ASN A 121 3.94 -12.39 1.27
C ASN A 121 5.07 -12.01 0.30
N MET A 122 4.73 -11.50 -0.89
CA MET A 122 5.73 -10.99 -1.83
C MET A 122 6.51 -9.81 -1.24
N LYS A 123 5.84 -8.82 -0.64
CA LYS A 123 6.50 -7.67 0.00
C LYS A 123 7.45 -8.14 1.11
N GLN A 124 7.02 -9.06 1.96
CA GLN A 124 7.84 -9.62 3.03
C GLN A 124 9.08 -10.35 2.49
N ALA A 125 8.91 -11.17 1.46
CA ALA A 125 10.02 -11.90 0.83
C ALA A 125 11.12 -10.95 0.34
N PHE A 126 10.77 -9.80 -0.24
CA PHE A 126 11.74 -8.80 -0.70
C PHE A 126 12.50 -8.10 0.44
N THR A 127 12.05 -8.18 1.67
CA THR A 127 12.82 -7.72 2.84
C THR A 127 13.89 -8.71 3.27
N GLN A 128 13.87 -9.96 2.79
CA GLN A 128 14.76 -11.04 3.19
C GLN A 128 15.71 -11.51 2.08
N TYR A 129 15.45 -11.17 0.80
CA TYR A 129 16.32 -11.56 -0.29
C TYR A 129 17.51 -10.61 -0.42
N GLY A 130 18.73 -11.17 -0.36
CA GLY A 130 19.96 -10.43 -0.65
C GLY A 130 19.95 -9.90 -2.09
N GLY A 131 20.35 -8.65 -2.28
CA GLY A 131 20.35 -7.98 -3.58
C GLY A 131 19.01 -7.37 -4.02
N ALA A 132 17.91 -7.64 -3.31
CA ALA A 132 16.64 -6.96 -3.48
C ALA A 132 16.48 -5.84 -2.46
N ARG A 133 15.76 -4.79 -2.81
CA ARG A 133 15.31 -3.78 -1.85
C ARG A 133 13.84 -4.00 -1.47
N PRO A 134 13.40 -3.57 -0.29
CA PRO A 134 11.98 -3.55 0.04
C PRO A 134 11.18 -2.69 -0.94
N PHE A 135 9.92 -3.03 -1.16
CA PHE A 135 9.00 -2.18 -1.91
C PHE A 135 8.70 -0.89 -1.14
N GLY A 136 8.97 0.26 -1.76
CA GLY A 136 8.76 1.59 -1.16
C GLY A 136 7.33 2.09 -1.27
N VAL A 137 6.33 1.25 -1.08
CA VAL A 137 4.92 1.56 -1.31
C VAL A 137 4.02 0.94 -0.25
N SER A 138 2.99 1.68 0.15
CA SER A 138 1.83 1.20 0.89
C SER A 138 0.62 1.16 -0.05
N ILE A 139 -0.22 0.15 0.09
CA ILE A 139 -1.41 -0.04 -0.75
C ILE A 139 -2.63 -0.17 0.14
N LEU A 140 -3.69 0.56 -0.20
CA LEU A 140 -5.04 0.34 0.29
C LEU A 140 -5.76 -0.59 -0.70
N PHE A 141 -6.21 -1.73 -0.21
CA PHE A 141 -7.12 -2.62 -0.94
C PHE A 141 -8.51 -2.48 -0.36
N ALA A 142 -9.48 -2.22 -1.23
CA ALA A 142 -10.89 -2.15 -0.88
C ALA A 142 -11.66 -3.18 -1.70
N GLY A 143 -12.56 -3.91 -1.08
CA GLY A 143 -13.34 -4.90 -1.82
C GLY A 143 -14.55 -5.40 -1.06
N MET A 144 -15.39 -6.12 -1.78
CA MET A 144 -16.61 -6.73 -1.28
C MET A 144 -16.54 -8.24 -1.46
N ASN A 145 -16.72 -8.97 -0.36
CA ASN A 145 -17.14 -10.36 -0.38
C ASN A 145 -18.51 -10.43 0.29
N ASP A 146 -18.65 -11.10 1.44
CA ASP A 146 -19.90 -11.08 2.22
C ASP A 146 -20.15 -9.72 2.88
N LYS A 147 -19.10 -8.96 3.13
CA LYS A 147 -19.10 -7.62 3.72
C LYS A 147 -18.02 -6.74 3.08
N PRO A 148 -18.09 -5.41 3.27
CA PRO A 148 -17.04 -4.51 2.82
C PRO A 148 -15.75 -4.72 3.63
N HIS A 149 -14.62 -4.73 2.93
CA HIS A 149 -13.27 -4.88 3.49
C HIS A 149 -12.35 -3.76 3.03
N LEU A 150 -11.60 -3.20 3.95
CA LEU A 150 -10.53 -2.23 3.67
C LEU A 150 -9.25 -2.67 4.35
N PHE A 151 -8.23 -2.99 3.57
CA PHE A 151 -6.92 -3.38 4.07
C PHE A 151 -5.85 -2.34 3.75
N VAL A 152 -4.97 -2.09 4.72
CA VAL A 152 -3.73 -1.32 4.54
C VAL A 152 -2.57 -2.28 4.57
N THR A 153 -1.69 -2.23 3.56
CA THR A 153 -0.44 -3.00 3.53
C THR A 153 0.75 -2.11 3.81
N ASP A 154 1.61 -2.51 4.74
CA ASP A 154 2.89 -1.82 5.00
C ASP A 154 4.01 -2.31 4.05
N VAL A 155 5.12 -1.59 3.99
CA VAL A 155 6.31 -1.98 3.21
C VAL A 155 6.92 -3.31 3.65
N THR A 156 6.70 -3.71 4.91
CA THR A 156 7.19 -4.96 5.50
C THR A 156 6.39 -6.21 5.10
N GLY A 157 5.24 -6.03 4.44
CA GLY A 157 4.30 -7.11 4.16
C GLY A 157 3.30 -7.39 5.29
N ILE A 158 3.28 -6.56 6.34
CA ILE A 158 2.18 -6.57 7.32
C ILE A 158 0.96 -5.92 6.69
N PHE A 159 -0.22 -6.49 6.94
CA PHE A 159 -1.49 -5.89 6.56
C PHE A 159 -2.49 -5.95 7.72
N LEU A 160 -3.32 -4.94 7.81
CA LEU A 160 -4.37 -4.83 8.82
C LEU A 160 -5.66 -4.38 8.14
N GLU A 161 -6.79 -4.84 8.67
CA GLU A 161 -8.12 -4.41 8.25
C GLU A 161 -8.54 -3.17 9.06
N TYR A 162 -9.10 -2.19 8.36
CA TYR A 162 -9.50 -0.90 8.94
C TYR A 162 -10.94 -0.55 8.56
N LYS A 163 -11.63 0.20 9.41
CA LYS A 163 -12.89 0.86 9.06
C LYS A 163 -12.64 2.12 8.23
N ALA A 164 -11.56 2.82 8.53
CA ALA A 164 -11.11 4.00 7.82
C ALA A 164 -9.58 4.10 7.92
N ALA A 165 -8.93 4.43 6.83
CA ALA A 165 -7.47 4.55 6.80
C ALA A 165 -6.99 5.56 5.76
N ALA A 166 -5.85 6.18 6.03
CA ALA A 166 -5.14 7.05 5.11
C ALA A 166 -3.67 6.62 4.99
N ILE A 167 -3.09 6.84 3.81
CA ILE A 167 -1.68 6.63 3.52
C ILE A 167 -1.12 7.83 2.76
N GLY A 168 0.17 8.05 2.83
CA GLY A 168 0.86 9.13 2.11
C GLY A 168 1.32 10.28 3.01
N GLU A 169 1.60 11.43 2.41
CA GLU A 169 2.23 12.55 3.14
C GLU A 169 1.34 13.17 4.21
N SER A 170 0.02 13.23 3.98
CA SER A 170 -0.95 13.82 4.92
C SER A 170 -1.71 12.76 5.73
N ASP A 171 -1.17 11.54 5.84
CA ASP A 171 -1.83 10.42 6.53
C ASP A 171 -2.26 10.79 7.96
N THR A 172 -1.41 11.49 8.70
CA THR A 172 -1.64 11.88 10.09
C THR A 172 -2.79 12.90 10.22
N GLU A 173 -2.82 13.90 9.34
CA GLU A 173 -3.85 14.95 9.34
C GLU A 173 -5.21 14.38 8.93
N ILE A 174 -5.23 13.57 7.86
CA ILE A 174 -6.44 12.89 7.38
C ILE A 174 -6.97 11.97 8.47
N ARG A 175 -6.12 11.18 9.11
CA ARG A 175 -6.51 10.30 10.21
C ARG A 175 -7.14 11.07 11.37
N ALA A 176 -6.56 12.20 11.78
CA ALA A 176 -7.11 13.04 12.83
C ALA A 176 -8.50 13.60 12.46
N GLN A 177 -8.77 13.87 11.18
CA GLN A 177 -10.11 14.25 10.71
C GLN A 177 -11.07 13.07 10.71
N LEU A 178 -10.63 11.90 10.24
CA LEU A 178 -11.43 10.68 10.26
C LEU A 178 -11.86 10.30 11.69
N GLU A 179 -10.95 10.35 12.65
CA GLU A 179 -11.27 10.05 14.07
C GLU A 179 -12.35 10.96 14.66
N LYS A 180 -12.48 12.20 14.13
CA LYS A 180 -13.51 13.17 14.58
C LYS A 180 -14.84 13.02 13.85
N GLN A 181 -14.83 12.60 12.61
CA GLN A 181 -15.99 12.69 11.70
C GLN A 181 -16.55 11.34 11.28
N TYR A 182 -15.76 10.26 11.37
CA TYR A 182 -16.20 8.93 10.95
C TYR A 182 -17.32 8.42 11.87
N LYS A 183 -18.40 7.96 11.23
CA LYS A 183 -19.52 7.28 11.90
C LYS A 183 -19.76 5.94 11.24
N GLU A 184 -19.96 4.90 12.01
CA GLU A 184 -20.16 3.52 11.51
C GLU A 184 -21.37 3.33 10.60
N ASP A 185 -22.36 4.21 10.72
CA ASP A 185 -23.65 4.11 10.02
C ASP A 185 -23.75 4.97 8.74
N GLN A 186 -22.63 5.42 8.21
CA GLN A 186 -22.56 6.22 6.97
C GLN A 186 -22.54 5.39 5.71
#